data_a82d4972765f6bd7085f0ea76c51256f
#
_entry.id   a82d4972765f6bd7085f0ea76c51256f
#
_cell.length_a   1.000
_cell.length_b   1.000
_cell.length_c   1.000
_cell.angle_alpha   90.00
_cell.angle_beta   90.00
_cell.angle_gamma   90.00
#
_symmetry.space_group_name_H-M   'P 1'
#
loop_
_entity.id
_entity.type
_entity.pdbx_description
1 polymer ?
#
loop_
_entity_poly.entity_id
_entity_poly.type
_entity_poly.pdbx_seq_one_letter_code
_entity_poly.pdbx_strand_id
1 'polypeptide(L)'
;MLAESLYIDWNNSFEVLDKAYEAGLFVLIIGPKGTGKTTLVREFATKKDVKLESINFSLRTRESHLVGSKSLENGAIGFDEGILVKSMREGGMLYLDEINAAEADVLLRLDEALDDRRQIVLKESGGELIKANSDWFVVATINPLTHVGTKELPPQILSRFPVRIRLEYPPEEIELQIVKKYISGSNDKELLQGIKLANSLRQAAAVEELYYSPSLRETIAFGKLLDLGLKPRQAADIVFANVYSQWGNIEYQKVSDIITSMFGN
;
A
#
# COMPACT_ATOMS: atom_id res chain seq x y z
N MET A 1 -7.34 -23.70 10.72
CA MET A 1 -5.91 -23.32 10.67
C MET A 1 -5.87 -21.85 10.24
N LEU A 2 -5.40 -20.96 11.10
CA LEU A 2 -5.13 -19.57 10.71
C LEU A 2 -4.05 -19.64 9.62
N ALA A 3 -4.29 -18.97 8.48
CA ALA A 3 -3.30 -18.88 7.41
C ALA A 3 -2.00 -18.29 8.01
N GLU A 4 -0.86 -18.86 7.65
CA GLU A 4 0.43 -18.39 8.15
C GLU A 4 0.61 -16.91 7.76
N SER A 5 1.03 -16.08 8.73
CA SER A 5 1.25 -14.65 8.51
C SER A 5 2.23 -14.42 7.38
N LEU A 6 1.81 -13.67 6.35
CA LEU A 6 2.67 -13.30 5.22
C LEU A 6 3.54 -12.08 5.53
N TYR A 7 3.16 -11.27 6.52
CA TYR A 7 3.94 -10.10 6.94
C TYR A 7 5.05 -10.52 7.91
N ILE A 8 6.25 -10.02 7.70
CA ILE A 8 7.38 -10.13 8.62
C ILE A 8 7.65 -8.74 9.20
N ASP A 9 7.43 -8.59 10.48
CA ASP A 9 7.65 -7.32 11.19
C ASP A 9 9.13 -7.18 11.59
N TRP A 10 9.92 -6.66 10.67
CA TRP A 10 11.37 -6.50 10.86
C TRP A 10 11.76 -5.15 11.46
N ASN A 11 10.83 -4.18 11.51
CA ASN A 11 11.06 -2.80 11.96
C ASN A 11 10.07 -2.34 13.03
N ASN A 12 9.42 -3.26 13.73
CA ASN A 12 8.44 -3.02 14.79
C ASN A 12 7.20 -2.21 14.34
N SER A 13 6.89 -2.21 13.05
CA SER A 13 5.73 -1.48 12.51
C SER A 13 4.41 -2.01 13.06
N PHE A 14 4.32 -3.32 13.28
CA PHE A 14 3.13 -3.95 13.84
C PHE A 14 2.91 -3.52 15.30
N GLU A 15 3.96 -3.48 16.11
CA GLU A 15 3.89 -3.02 17.51
C GLU A 15 3.47 -1.55 17.60
N VAL A 16 4.04 -0.68 16.74
CA VAL A 16 3.65 0.74 16.70
C VAL A 16 2.18 0.90 16.30
N LEU A 17 1.72 0.13 15.30
CA LEU A 17 0.33 0.13 14.87
C LEU A 17 -0.61 -0.35 16.00
N ASP A 18 -0.18 -1.36 16.75
CA ASP A 18 -0.93 -1.88 17.88
C ASP A 18 -1.09 -0.85 19.01
N LYS A 19 -0.01 -0.18 19.38
CA LYS A 19 -0.05 0.90 20.38
C LYS A 19 -0.90 2.09 19.92
N ALA A 20 -0.84 2.44 18.64
CA ALA A 20 -1.69 3.48 18.08
C ALA A 20 -3.18 3.10 18.13
N TYR A 21 -3.51 1.85 17.81
CA TYR A 21 -4.86 1.31 17.90
C TYR A 21 -5.39 1.35 19.35
N GLU A 22 -4.61 0.87 20.33
CA GLU A 22 -4.97 0.92 21.76
C GLU A 22 -5.19 2.37 22.27
N ALA A 23 -4.40 3.32 21.74
CA ALA A 23 -4.50 4.74 22.09
C ALA A 23 -5.60 5.49 21.29
N GLY A 24 -6.24 4.86 20.30
CA GLY A 24 -7.22 5.48 19.42
C GLY A 24 -6.63 6.57 18.52
N LEU A 25 -5.33 6.49 18.19
CA LEU A 25 -4.61 7.48 17.38
C LEU A 25 -4.52 6.99 15.93
N PHE A 26 -5.02 7.77 14.98
CA PHE A 26 -4.97 7.43 13.56
C PHE A 26 -3.53 7.38 13.03
N VAL A 27 -3.28 6.47 12.08
CA VAL A 27 -1.94 6.13 11.62
C VAL A 27 -1.77 6.44 10.13
N LEU A 28 -0.66 7.11 9.78
CA LEU A 28 -0.20 7.29 8.40
C LEU A 28 1.02 6.41 8.15
N ILE A 29 0.93 5.51 7.18
CA ILE A 29 2.04 4.67 6.75
C ILE A 29 2.65 5.26 5.49
N ILE A 30 3.93 5.60 5.54
CA ILE A 30 4.68 6.27 4.48
C ILE A 30 5.70 5.28 3.93
N GLY A 31 5.73 5.06 2.63
CA GLY A 31 6.77 4.21 2.04
C GLY A 31 6.56 3.93 0.55
N PRO A 32 7.58 3.44 -0.15
CA PRO A 32 7.53 3.12 -1.57
C PRO A 32 6.46 2.07 -1.89
N LYS A 33 6.10 1.96 -3.18
CA LYS A 33 5.20 0.90 -3.65
C LYS A 33 5.78 -0.47 -3.36
N GLY A 34 4.91 -1.41 -2.97
CA GLY A 34 5.27 -2.82 -2.77
C GLY A 34 6.18 -3.11 -1.57
N THR A 35 6.27 -2.21 -0.57
CA THR A 35 6.97 -2.46 0.70
C THR A 35 6.15 -3.22 1.73
N GLY A 36 4.93 -3.63 1.39
CA GLY A 36 4.07 -4.41 2.29
C GLY A 36 3.08 -3.59 3.13
N LYS A 37 2.86 -2.28 2.84
CA LYS A 37 1.90 -1.43 3.57
C LYS A 37 0.52 -2.08 3.73
N THR A 38 -0.08 -2.48 2.61
CA THR A 38 -1.41 -3.13 2.60
C THR A 38 -1.38 -4.48 3.32
N THR A 39 -0.29 -5.23 3.21
CA THR A 39 -0.11 -6.52 3.90
C THR A 39 -0.07 -6.31 5.41
N LEU A 40 0.67 -5.31 5.90
CA LEU A 40 0.71 -4.94 7.32
C LEU A 40 -0.69 -4.65 7.87
N VAL A 41 -1.45 -3.79 7.17
CA VAL A 41 -2.80 -3.38 7.62
C VAL A 41 -3.77 -4.56 7.65
N ARG A 42 -3.80 -5.38 6.60
CA ARG A 42 -4.66 -6.57 6.53
C ARG A 42 -4.31 -7.61 7.60
N GLU A 43 -3.02 -7.86 7.79
CA GLU A 43 -2.55 -8.77 8.82
C GLU A 43 -2.91 -8.29 10.22
N PHE A 44 -2.77 -6.98 10.46
CA PHE A 44 -3.16 -6.35 11.71
C PHE A 44 -4.66 -6.52 11.98
N ALA A 45 -5.50 -6.17 11.01
CA ALA A 45 -6.95 -6.32 11.13
C ALA A 45 -7.36 -7.78 11.42
N THR A 46 -6.72 -8.74 10.73
CA THR A 46 -6.95 -10.18 10.96
C THR A 46 -6.55 -10.61 12.36
N LYS A 47 -5.37 -10.19 12.84
CA LYS A 47 -4.89 -10.56 14.20
C LYS A 47 -5.72 -9.95 15.32
N LYS A 48 -6.25 -8.75 15.09
CA LYS A 48 -7.13 -8.06 16.06
C LYS A 48 -8.59 -8.48 15.95
N ASP A 49 -8.94 -9.31 14.97
CA ASP A 49 -10.32 -9.70 14.66
C ASP A 49 -11.23 -8.47 14.44
N VAL A 50 -10.72 -7.46 13.72
CA VAL A 50 -11.40 -6.20 13.47
C VAL A 50 -11.88 -6.18 12.03
N LYS A 51 -13.14 -5.76 11.82
CA LYS A 51 -13.69 -5.54 10.48
C LYS A 51 -12.84 -4.51 9.74
N LEU A 52 -12.42 -4.83 8.51
CA LEU A 52 -11.62 -3.96 7.66
C LEU A 52 -12.43 -3.52 6.43
N GLU A 53 -12.72 -2.23 6.36
CA GLU A 53 -13.19 -1.59 5.13
C GLU A 53 -11.99 -0.87 4.47
N SER A 54 -11.92 -0.90 3.13
CA SER A 54 -10.77 -0.30 2.43
C SER A 54 -11.16 0.40 1.14
N ILE A 55 -10.54 1.55 0.88
CA ILE A 55 -10.65 2.27 -0.38
C ILE A 55 -9.26 2.64 -0.89
N ASN A 56 -9.03 2.43 -2.19
CA ASN A 56 -7.83 2.90 -2.88
C ASN A 56 -8.16 4.21 -3.61
N PHE A 57 -7.39 5.25 -3.32
CA PHE A 57 -7.58 6.57 -3.91
C PHE A 57 -6.91 6.70 -5.27
N SER A 58 -7.55 7.45 -6.13
CA SER A 58 -7.07 7.82 -7.45
C SER A 58 -7.66 9.17 -7.83
N LEU A 59 -7.22 9.75 -8.95
CA LEU A 59 -7.81 10.96 -9.53
C LEU A 59 -9.30 10.81 -9.91
N ARG A 60 -9.82 9.57 -9.94
CA ARG A 60 -11.23 9.28 -10.22
C ARG A 60 -12.07 9.06 -8.96
N THR A 61 -11.44 9.05 -7.79
CA THR A 61 -12.17 8.94 -6.51
C THR A 61 -12.94 10.23 -6.28
N ARG A 62 -14.24 10.09 -6.05
CA ARG A 62 -15.17 11.21 -5.84
C ARG A 62 -15.66 11.23 -4.40
N GLU A 63 -16.13 12.39 -3.95
CA GLU A 63 -16.77 12.57 -2.65
C GLU A 63 -17.90 11.54 -2.42
N SER A 64 -18.72 11.26 -3.45
CA SER A 64 -19.81 10.27 -3.34
C SER A 64 -19.35 8.85 -3.00
N HIS A 65 -18.13 8.46 -3.33
CA HIS A 65 -17.58 7.15 -2.94
C HIS A 65 -17.31 7.09 -1.42
N LEU A 66 -17.02 8.25 -0.80
CA LEU A 66 -16.78 8.34 0.64
C LEU A 66 -18.07 8.53 1.42
N VAL A 67 -18.85 9.51 1.01
CA VAL A 67 -20.02 9.99 1.76
C VAL A 67 -21.28 9.23 1.35
N GLY A 68 -21.45 9.01 0.05
CA GLY A 68 -22.63 8.36 -0.52
C GLY A 68 -23.34 9.26 -1.52
N SER A 69 -24.42 8.75 -2.09
CA SER A 69 -25.23 9.45 -3.08
C SER A 69 -26.70 9.07 -2.99
N LYS A 70 -27.57 9.96 -3.50
CA LYS A 70 -28.99 9.63 -3.64
C LYS A 70 -29.18 8.52 -4.67
N SER A 71 -30.00 7.55 -4.33
CA SER A 71 -30.42 6.43 -5.20
C SER A 71 -31.92 6.51 -5.46
N LEU A 72 -32.36 5.88 -6.53
CA LEU A 72 -33.77 5.71 -6.84
C LEU A 72 -34.11 4.23 -6.82
N GLU A 73 -34.81 3.79 -5.78
CA GLU A 73 -35.26 2.41 -5.63
C GLU A 73 -36.79 2.35 -5.61
N ASN A 74 -37.37 1.58 -6.50
CA ASN A 74 -38.82 1.35 -6.59
C ASN A 74 -39.66 2.64 -6.64
N GLY A 75 -39.11 3.72 -7.24
CA GLY A 75 -39.78 5.02 -7.33
C GLY A 75 -39.65 5.91 -6.09
N ALA A 76 -38.96 5.47 -5.06
CA ALA A 76 -38.64 6.27 -3.87
C ALA A 76 -37.15 6.72 -3.91
N ILE A 77 -36.90 7.93 -3.41
CA ILE A 77 -35.53 8.46 -3.27
C ILE A 77 -34.96 7.87 -2.00
N GLY A 78 -33.90 7.05 -2.15
CA GLY A 78 -33.07 6.53 -1.08
C GLY A 78 -31.73 7.27 -0.99
N PHE A 79 -30.87 6.82 -0.07
CA PHE A 79 -29.49 7.28 0.05
C PHE A 79 -28.58 6.06 0.24
N ASP A 80 -27.62 5.87 -0.69
CA ASP A 80 -26.62 4.82 -0.61
C ASP A 80 -25.39 5.39 0.08
N GLU A 81 -25.10 4.92 1.29
CA GLU A 81 -23.96 5.35 2.07
C GLU A 81 -22.63 4.95 1.43
N GLY A 82 -21.70 5.91 1.37
CA GLY A 82 -20.32 5.65 0.96
C GLY A 82 -19.51 4.96 2.06
N ILE A 83 -18.30 4.53 1.69
CA ILE A 83 -17.46 3.69 2.56
C ILE A 83 -17.07 4.38 3.86
N LEU A 84 -16.83 5.69 3.85
CA LEU A 84 -16.49 6.47 5.05
C LEU A 84 -17.64 6.47 6.04
N VAL A 85 -18.84 6.84 5.59
CA VAL A 85 -20.05 6.91 6.44
C VAL A 85 -20.38 5.54 7.00
N LYS A 86 -20.36 4.51 6.15
CA LYS A 86 -20.61 3.13 6.56
C LYS A 86 -19.61 2.68 7.62
N SER A 87 -18.31 2.91 7.42
CA SER A 87 -17.28 2.54 8.40
C SER A 87 -17.44 3.31 9.72
N MET A 88 -17.80 4.59 9.67
CA MET A 88 -18.04 5.37 10.88
C MET A 88 -19.22 4.82 11.70
N ARG A 89 -20.32 4.41 11.06
CA ARG A 89 -21.47 3.85 11.75
C ARG A 89 -21.21 2.45 12.33
N GLU A 90 -20.57 1.59 11.54
CA GLU A 90 -20.35 0.20 11.90
C GLU A 90 -19.15 0.01 12.85
N GLY A 91 -18.20 0.97 12.87
CA GLY A 91 -16.94 0.84 13.60
C GLY A 91 -15.91 -0.02 12.87
N GLY A 92 -14.88 -0.43 13.61
CA GLY A 92 -13.78 -1.22 13.05
C GLY A 92 -12.71 -0.36 12.37
N MET A 93 -11.99 -0.93 11.42
CA MET A 93 -10.87 -0.28 10.75
C MET A 93 -11.23 0.19 9.34
N LEU A 94 -10.98 1.47 9.06
CA LEU A 94 -11.01 2.05 7.72
C LEU A 94 -9.58 2.20 7.19
N TYR A 95 -9.29 1.56 6.07
CA TYR A 95 -8.01 1.65 5.38
C TYR A 95 -8.12 2.55 4.14
N LEU A 96 -7.38 3.65 4.17
CA LEU A 96 -7.31 4.66 3.12
C LEU A 96 -6.00 4.48 2.34
N ASP A 97 -6.02 3.72 1.25
CA ASP A 97 -4.81 3.42 0.47
C ASP A 97 -4.51 4.51 -0.54
N GLU A 98 -3.27 4.99 -0.55
CA GLU A 98 -2.75 6.03 -1.46
C GLU A 98 -3.53 7.36 -1.38
N ILE A 99 -3.85 7.86 -0.17
CA ILE A 99 -4.67 9.08 -0.01
C ILE A 99 -4.09 10.32 -0.69
N ASN A 100 -2.79 10.36 -0.94
CA ASN A 100 -2.14 11.45 -1.67
C ASN A 100 -2.35 11.42 -3.20
N ALA A 101 -3.14 10.49 -3.70
CA ALA A 101 -3.67 10.49 -5.07
C ALA A 101 -5.06 11.16 -5.17
N ALA A 102 -5.69 11.49 -4.03
CA ALA A 102 -7.02 12.09 -3.98
C ALA A 102 -7.02 13.56 -4.42
N GLU A 103 -8.16 14.02 -4.94
CA GLU A 103 -8.40 15.44 -5.19
C GLU A 103 -8.74 16.20 -3.90
N ALA A 104 -8.59 17.51 -3.93
CA ALA A 104 -8.71 18.36 -2.74
C ALA A 104 -10.10 18.33 -2.08
N ASP A 105 -11.18 18.25 -2.85
CA ASP A 105 -12.55 18.13 -2.38
C ASP A 105 -12.78 16.85 -1.57
N VAL A 106 -12.22 15.74 -2.05
CA VAL A 106 -12.24 14.44 -1.35
C VAL A 106 -11.49 14.51 -0.02
N LEU A 107 -10.31 15.16 -0.01
CA LEU A 107 -9.52 15.34 1.22
C LEU A 107 -10.23 16.23 2.25
N LEU A 108 -10.98 17.25 1.83
CA LEU A 108 -11.77 18.09 2.73
C LEU A 108 -12.86 17.30 3.46
N ARG A 109 -13.50 16.34 2.80
CA ARG A 109 -14.50 15.48 3.45
C ARG A 109 -13.85 14.51 4.44
N LEU A 110 -12.66 14.02 4.13
CA LEU A 110 -11.87 13.24 5.09
C LEU A 110 -11.47 14.06 6.31
N ASP A 111 -11.03 15.32 6.12
CA ASP A 111 -10.64 16.20 7.23
C ASP A 111 -11.78 16.41 8.22
N GLU A 112 -13.02 16.61 7.73
CA GLU A 112 -14.21 16.75 8.56
C GLU A 112 -14.45 15.52 9.45
N ALA A 113 -14.32 14.31 8.89
CA ALA A 113 -14.55 13.05 9.62
C ALA A 113 -13.42 12.69 10.59
N LEU A 114 -12.17 13.08 10.23
CA LEU A 114 -10.95 12.71 10.99
C LEU A 114 -10.62 13.70 12.12
N ASP A 115 -11.41 14.77 12.32
CA ASP A 115 -11.17 15.69 13.41
C ASP A 115 -11.48 15.04 14.79
N ASP A 116 -11.12 15.73 15.88
CA ASP A 116 -11.27 15.22 17.25
C ASP A 116 -12.72 14.88 17.61
N ARG A 117 -13.71 15.48 16.94
CA ARG A 117 -15.13 15.19 17.13
C ARG A 117 -15.56 13.89 16.46
N ARG A 118 -14.78 13.39 15.50
CA ARG A 118 -15.06 12.18 14.71
C ARG A 118 -16.49 12.16 14.17
N GLN A 119 -16.87 13.23 13.46
CA GLN A 119 -18.23 13.39 12.96
C GLN A 119 -18.23 14.04 11.58
N ILE A 120 -19.28 13.77 10.79
CA ILE A 120 -19.49 14.35 9.48
C ILE A 120 -20.98 14.70 9.31
N VAL A 121 -21.27 15.80 8.61
CA VAL A 121 -22.65 16.17 8.26
C VAL A 121 -22.97 15.75 6.84
N LEU A 122 -23.98 14.89 6.69
CA LEU A 122 -24.46 14.42 5.38
C LEU A 122 -25.40 15.46 4.76
N LYS A 123 -24.85 16.46 4.09
CA LYS A 123 -25.63 17.49 3.36
C LYS A 123 -26.50 16.85 2.27
N GLU A 124 -26.03 15.76 1.68
CA GLU A 124 -26.67 14.97 0.63
C GLU A 124 -27.90 14.21 1.13
N SER A 125 -27.95 13.91 2.43
CA SER A 125 -29.04 13.20 3.12
C SER A 125 -29.74 14.09 4.15
N GLY A 126 -30.05 15.34 3.77
CA GLY A 126 -30.87 16.22 4.61
C GLY A 126 -30.15 16.81 5.83
N GLY A 127 -28.84 16.78 5.90
CA GLY A 127 -28.05 17.36 7.00
C GLY A 127 -27.91 16.45 8.23
N GLU A 128 -28.07 15.15 8.06
CA GLU A 128 -27.86 14.16 9.12
C GLU A 128 -26.45 14.25 9.69
N LEU A 129 -26.31 14.29 11.01
CA LEU A 129 -25.02 14.24 11.69
C LEU A 129 -24.64 12.77 11.99
N ILE A 130 -23.56 12.32 11.39
CA ILE A 130 -22.98 11.01 11.65
C ILE A 130 -21.83 11.18 12.64
N LYS A 131 -21.88 10.44 13.74
CA LYS A 131 -20.75 10.30 14.68
C LYS A 131 -20.15 8.92 14.52
N ALA A 132 -18.82 8.86 14.50
CA ALA A 132 -18.12 7.58 14.41
C ALA A 132 -18.35 6.74 15.67
N ASN A 133 -18.42 5.44 15.48
CA ASN A 133 -18.41 4.47 16.57
C ASN A 133 -17.12 4.61 17.40
N SER A 134 -17.16 4.27 18.67
CA SER A 134 -16.03 4.44 19.60
C SER A 134 -14.81 3.60 19.23
N ASP A 135 -15.00 2.47 18.55
CA ASP A 135 -13.95 1.57 18.06
C ASP A 135 -13.48 1.88 16.64
N TRP A 136 -14.04 2.94 16.00
CA TRP A 136 -13.63 3.35 14.66
C TRP A 136 -12.18 3.81 14.63
N PHE A 137 -11.38 3.15 13.82
CA PHE A 137 -9.94 3.40 13.70
C PHE A 137 -9.53 3.57 12.23
N VAL A 138 -8.68 4.53 11.94
CA VAL A 138 -8.28 4.84 10.55
C VAL A 138 -6.79 4.67 10.37
N VAL A 139 -6.42 3.94 9.32
CA VAL A 139 -5.06 3.81 8.81
C VAL A 139 -5.02 4.31 7.39
N ALA A 140 -4.13 5.24 7.10
CA ALA A 140 -3.91 5.76 5.75
C ALA A 140 -2.52 5.40 5.24
N THR A 141 -2.36 5.35 3.91
CA THR A 141 -1.04 5.21 3.29
C THR A 141 -0.77 6.29 2.28
N ILE A 142 0.51 6.63 2.13
CA ILE A 142 1.02 7.45 1.03
C ILE A 142 2.26 6.83 0.41
N ASN A 143 2.44 7.09 -0.87
CA ASN A 143 3.71 6.85 -1.56
C ASN A 143 4.54 8.15 -1.55
N PRO A 144 5.89 8.08 -1.55
CA PRO A 144 6.75 9.25 -1.70
C PRO A 144 6.43 10.06 -2.96
N LEU A 145 6.68 11.37 -2.92
CA LEU A 145 6.40 12.31 -4.02
C LEU A 145 7.18 12.03 -5.31
N THR A 146 8.23 11.23 -5.24
CA THR A 146 8.98 10.73 -6.41
C THR A 146 8.15 9.81 -7.31
N HIS A 147 6.96 9.38 -6.87
CA HIS A 147 6.07 8.53 -7.65
C HIS A 147 5.10 9.39 -8.48
N VAL A 148 4.97 9.07 -9.77
CA VAL A 148 4.05 9.74 -10.69
C VAL A 148 2.62 9.68 -10.16
N GLY A 149 1.93 10.83 -10.17
CA GLY A 149 0.52 10.94 -9.73
C GLY A 149 0.32 11.14 -8.23
N THR A 150 1.39 11.32 -7.45
CA THR A 150 1.30 11.66 -6.03
C THR A 150 1.37 13.17 -5.83
N LYS A 151 0.61 13.68 -4.84
CA LYS A 151 0.60 15.09 -4.42
C LYS A 151 1.03 15.17 -2.95
N GLU A 152 1.48 16.35 -2.53
CA GLU A 152 1.66 16.62 -1.10
C GLU A 152 0.31 16.60 -0.39
N LEU A 153 0.25 15.94 0.76
CA LEU A 153 -0.93 16.07 1.61
C LEU A 153 -0.95 17.44 2.30
N PRO A 154 -2.11 18.10 2.34
CA PRO A 154 -2.25 19.33 3.09
C PRO A 154 -1.88 19.14 4.57
N PRO A 155 -1.24 20.15 5.22
CA PRO A 155 -0.85 20.06 6.63
C PRO A 155 -2.03 19.71 7.57
N GLN A 156 -3.24 20.13 7.23
CA GLN A 156 -4.47 19.82 7.97
C GLN A 156 -4.68 18.30 8.02
N ILE A 157 -4.64 17.63 6.87
CA ILE A 157 -4.77 16.15 6.79
C ILE A 157 -3.63 15.47 7.53
N LEU A 158 -2.38 15.94 7.36
CA LEU A 158 -1.23 15.37 8.07
C LEU A 158 -1.38 15.44 9.59
N SER A 159 -2.03 16.49 10.13
CA SER A 159 -2.26 16.64 11.56
C SER A 159 -3.26 15.62 12.13
N ARG A 160 -4.16 15.06 11.28
CA ARG A 160 -5.11 14.01 11.67
C ARG A 160 -4.45 12.66 11.91
N PHE A 161 -3.23 12.48 11.44
CA PHE A 161 -2.44 11.26 11.60
C PHE A 161 -1.20 11.52 12.48
N PRO A 162 -1.35 11.62 13.80
CA PRO A 162 -0.25 11.92 14.70
C PRO A 162 0.80 10.82 14.74
N VAL A 163 0.40 9.56 14.50
CA VAL A 163 1.32 8.42 14.42
C VAL A 163 1.71 8.19 12.96
N ARG A 164 3.03 8.17 12.70
CA ARG A 164 3.56 8.00 11.34
C ARG A 164 4.56 6.86 11.33
N ILE A 165 4.25 5.83 10.54
CA ILE A 165 5.11 4.66 10.34
C ILE A 165 5.80 4.82 8.99
N ARG A 166 7.13 4.76 8.97
CA ARG A 166 7.90 4.74 7.72
C ARG A 166 8.28 3.31 7.39
N LEU A 167 7.82 2.82 6.24
CA LEU A 167 8.22 1.54 5.68
C LEU A 167 9.21 1.75 4.54
N GLU A 168 10.29 0.99 4.60
CA GLU A 168 11.30 0.90 3.56
C GLU A 168 11.36 -0.53 3.02
N TYR A 169 12.16 -0.76 1.99
CA TYR A 169 12.45 -2.13 1.58
C TYR A 169 13.27 -2.82 2.68
N PRO A 170 12.95 -4.08 3.00
CA PRO A 170 13.65 -4.81 4.05
C PRO A 170 15.10 -5.12 3.66
N PRO A 171 15.99 -5.39 4.64
CA PRO A 171 17.30 -5.98 4.40
C PRO A 171 17.20 -7.28 3.59
N GLU A 172 18.26 -7.63 2.85
CA GLU A 172 18.28 -8.79 1.94
C GLU A 172 17.89 -10.11 2.62
N GLU A 173 18.33 -10.33 3.86
CA GLU A 173 18.00 -11.54 4.62
C GLU A 173 16.51 -11.62 4.98
N ILE A 174 15.91 -10.49 5.29
CA ILE A 174 14.47 -10.39 5.57
C ILE A 174 13.67 -10.52 4.27
N GLU A 175 14.13 -9.88 3.19
CA GLU A 175 13.49 -10.01 1.87
C GLU A 175 13.51 -11.47 1.39
N LEU A 176 14.62 -12.20 1.61
CA LEU A 176 14.70 -13.63 1.33
C LEU A 176 13.65 -14.42 2.14
N GLN A 177 13.50 -14.13 3.44
CA GLN A 177 12.48 -14.78 4.26
C GLN A 177 11.07 -14.48 3.74
N ILE A 178 10.80 -13.23 3.31
CA ILE A 178 9.52 -12.85 2.71
C ILE A 178 9.28 -13.67 1.43
N VAL A 179 10.24 -13.71 0.50
CA VAL A 179 10.11 -14.46 -0.76
C VAL A 179 9.83 -15.93 -0.47
N LYS A 180 10.53 -16.52 0.48
CA LYS A 180 10.38 -17.95 0.89
C LYS A 180 8.98 -18.28 1.42
N LYS A 181 8.21 -17.31 1.90
CA LYS A 181 6.81 -17.55 2.27
C LYS A 181 5.87 -17.75 1.07
N TYR A 182 6.32 -17.42 -0.12
CA TYR A 182 5.52 -17.51 -1.36
C TYR A 182 5.93 -18.66 -2.29
N ILE A 183 6.99 -19.41 -1.93
CA ILE A 183 7.58 -20.48 -2.75
C ILE A 183 7.86 -21.72 -1.89
N SER A 184 8.07 -22.87 -2.56
CA SER A 184 8.20 -24.16 -1.86
C SER A 184 9.61 -24.75 -1.87
N GLY A 185 10.53 -24.37 -2.78
CA GLY A 185 11.73 -25.14 -2.93
C GLY A 185 12.91 -24.55 -3.71
N SER A 186 12.93 -23.25 -3.98
CA SER A 186 14.03 -22.63 -4.75
C SER A 186 15.34 -22.52 -3.97
N ASN A 187 16.47 -22.48 -4.69
CA ASN A 187 17.80 -22.35 -4.15
C ASN A 187 18.03 -20.94 -3.55
N ASP A 188 18.36 -20.85 -2.27
CA ASP A 188 18.59 -19.59 -1.54
C ASP A 188 19.66 -18.71 -2.22
N LYS A 189 20.70 -19.32 -2.84
CA LYS A 189 21.74 -18.57 -3.53
C LYS A 189 21.20 -17.83 -4.76
N GLU A 190 20.34 -18.46 -5.53
CA GLU A 190 19.71 -17.87 -6.71
C GLU A 190 18.69 -16.79 -6.33
N LEU A 191 17.92 -17.04 -5.28
CA LEU A 191 16.99 -16.04 -4.72
C LEU A 191 17.73 -14.78 -4.25
N LEU A 192 18.84 -14.96 -3.51
CA LEU A 192 19.68 -13.85 -3.06
C LEU A 192 20.30 -13.07 -4.22
N GLN A 193 20.66 -13.73 -5.32
CA GLN A 193 21.13 -13.03 -6.52
C GLN A 193 20.04 -12.13 -7.11
N GLY A 194 18.79 -12.60 -7.20
CA GLY A 194 17.66 -11.79 -7.65
C GLY A 194 17.35 -10.62 -6.71
N ILE A 195 17.44 -10.82 -5.40
CA ILE A 195 17.25 -9.76 -4.39
C ILE A 195 18.36 -8.70 -4.52
N LYS A 196 19.63 -9.12 -4.67
CA LYS A 196 20.75 -8.20 -4.90
C LYS A 196 20.60 -7.41 -6.19
N LEU A 197 20.13 -8.05 -7.26
CA LEU A 197 19.78 -7.36 -8.50
C LEU A 197 18.71 -6.28 -8.23
N ALA A 198 17.60 -6.65 -7.58
CA ALA A 198 16.54 -5.71 -7.25
C ALA A 198 17.07 -4.51 -6.43
N ASN A 199 17.95 -4.75 -5.45
CA ASN A 199 18.55 -3.69 -4.64
C ASN A 199 19.47 -2.77 -5.46
N SER A 200 20.26 -3.32 -6.38
CA SER A 200 21.07 -2.50 -7.30
C SER A 200 20.20 -1.62 -8.19
N LEU A 201 19.09 -2.15 -8.72
CA LEU A 201 18.14 -1.38 -9.52
C LEU A 201 17.41 -0.31 -8.70
N ARG A 202 17.03 -0.61 -7.45
CA ARG A 202 16.45 0.36 -6.50
C ARG A 202 17.41 1.51 -6.22
N GLN A 203 18.68 1.22 -6.01
CA GLN A 203 19.73 2.24 -5.79
C GLN A 203 19.92 3.12 -7.03
N ALA A 204 19.98 2.54 -8.21
CA ALA A 204 20.08 3.29 -9.47
C ALA A 204 18.83 4.17 -9.71
N ALA A 205 17.64 3.68 -9.37
CA ALA A 205 16.42 4.48 -9.45
C ALA A 205 16.38 5.61 -8.42
N ALA A 206 16.94 5.42 -7.23
CA ALA A 206 16.99 6.45 -6.19
C ALA A 206 17.91 7.65 -6.55
N VAL A 207 18.89 7.43 -7.43
CA VAL A 207 19.76 8.48 -7.97
C VAL A 207 19.37 8.89 -9.41
N GLU A 208 18.16 8.57 -9.81
CA GLU A 208 17.57 8.93 -11.12
C GLU A 208 18.33 8.38 -12.34
N GLU A 209 19.12 7.33 -12.18
CA GLU A 209 19.78 6.62 -13.28
C GLU A 209 18.84 5.67 -14.02
N LEU A 210 17.76 5.26 -13.37
CA LEU A 210 16.70 4.42 -13.92
C LEU A 210 15.32 4.99 -13.56
N TYR A 211 14.35 4.87 -14.47
CA TYR A 211 12.99 5.35 -14.25
C TYR A 211 12.13 4.44 -13.36
N TYR A 212 12.51 3.19 -13.21
CA TYR A 212 11.74 2.21 -12.46
C TYR A 212 12.53 1.58 -11.32
N SER A 213 11.86 1.48 -10.17
CA SER A 213 12.39 0.81 -8.97
C SER A 213 11.60 -0.46 -8.69
N PRO A 214 12.19 -1.66 -8.80
CA PRO A 214 11.50 -2.90 -8.52
C PRO A 214 11.11 -3.01 -7.04
N SER A 215 9.91 -3.54 -6.77
CA SER A 215 9.37 -3.75 -5.42
C SER A 215 9.53 -5.20 -4.96
N LEU A 216 9.01 -5.53 -3.76
CA LEU A 216 8.93 -6.93 -3.30
C LEU A 216 8.07 -7.81 -4.21
N ARG A 217 7.17 -7.23 -5.02
CA ARG A 217 6.36 -8.00 -5.96
C ARG A 217 7.22 -8.65 -7.05
N GLU A 218 8.22 -7.93 -7.53
CA GLU A 218 9.16 -8.43 -8.53
C GLU A 218 10.08 -9.51 -7.93
N THR A 219 10.61 -9.34 -6.73
CA THR A 219 11.45 -10.37 -6.11
C THR A 219 10.66 -11.63 -5.77
N ILE A 220 9.40 -11.49 -5.34
CA ILE A 220 8.49 -12.63 -5.17
C ILE A 220 8.18 -13.30 -6.51
N ALA A 221 7.91 -12.52 -7.57
CA ALA A 221 7.66 -13.07 -8.90
C ALA A 221 8.88 -13.84 -9.43
N PHE A 222 10.08 -13.28 -9.27
CA PHE A 222 11.34 -13.95 -9.60
C PHE A 222 11.45 -15.29 -8.88
N GLY A 223 11.26 -15.32 -7.56
CA GLY A 223 11.29 -16.55 -6.76
C GLY A 223 10.28 -17.60 -7.24
N LYS A 224 9.04 -17.19 -7.54
CA LYS A 224 8.01 -18.09 -8.09
C LYS A 224 8.39 -18.69 -9.43
N LEU A 225 9.01 -17.91 -10.32
CA LEU A 225 9.46 -18.42 -11.62
C LEU A 225 10.61 -19.42 -11.48
N LEU A 226 11.53 -19.20 -10.54
CA LEU A 226 12.57 -20.18 -10.21
C LEU A 226 11.96 -21.48 -9.67
N ASP A 227 11.00 -21.37 -8.77
CA ASP A 227 10.31 -22.52 -8.15
C ASP A 227 9.58 -23.39 -9.19
N LEU A 228 9.14 -22.77 -10.30
CA LEU A 228 8.55 -23.43 -11.46
C LEU A 228 9.59 -23.92 -12.49
N GLY A 229 10.87 -23.80 -12.22
CA GLY A 229 11.97 -24.36 -13.02
C GLY A 229 12.51 -23.44 -14.11
N LEU A 230 12.18 -22.12 -14.14
CA LEU A 230 12.86 -21.20 -15.04
C LEU A 230 14.32 -21.02 -14.61
N LYS A 231 15.20 -20.88 -15.61
CA LYS A 231 16.61 -20.56 -15.34
C LYS A 231 16.72 -19.16 -14.74
N PRO A 232 17.64 -18.92 -13.77
CA PRO A 232 17.76 -17.63 -13.08
C PRO A 232 17.93 -16.44 -14.01
N ARG A 233 18.76 -16.56 -15.05
CA ARG A 233 18.93 -15.52 -16.07
C ARG A 233 17.62 -15.18 -16.78
N GLN A 234 16.91 -16.19 -17.25
CA GLN A 234 15.66 -16.01 -17.97
C GLN A 234 14.57 -15.37 -17.08
N ALA A 235 14.47 -15.81 -15.82
CA ALA A 235 13.56 -15.21 -14.85
C ALA A 235 13.92 -13.75 -14.56
N ALA A 236 15.22 -13.41 -14.46
CA ALA A 236 15.67 -12.04 -14.24
C ALA A 236 15.35 -11.13 -15.44
N ASP A 237 15.57 -11.58 -16.67
CA ASP A 237 15.22 -10.82 -17.87
C ASP A 237 13.73 -10.52 -17.93
N ILE A 238 12.88 -11.52 -17.66
CA ILE A 238 11.42 -11.40 -17.71
C ILE A 238 10.90 -10.44 -16.61
N VAL A 239 11.40 -10.56 -15.39
CA VAL A 239 10.87 -9.86 -14.22
C VAL A 239 11.47 -8.46 -14.10
N PHE A 240 12.77 -8.30 -14.34
CA PHE A 240 13.47 -7.05 -14.06
C PHE A 240 13.83 -6.24 -15.31
N ALA A 241 14.24 -6.88 -16.43
CA ALA A 241 14.71 -6.12 -17.58
C ALA A 241 13.57 -5.61 -18.48
N ASN A 242 12.60 -6.46 -18.79
CA ASN A 242 11.61 -6.17 -19.83
C ASN A 242 10.77 -4.91 -19.56
N VAL A 243 10.54 -4.56 -18.30
CA VAL A 243 9.80 -3.33 -17.94
C VAL A 243 10.48 -2.06 -18.45
N TYR A 244 11.80 -2.06 -18.55
CA TYR A 244 12.56 -0.88 -19.00
C TYR A 244 12.48 -0.63 -20.49
N SER A 245 12.03 -1.60 -21.30
CA SER A 245 11.81 -1.42 -22.73
C SER A 245 10.79 -0.32 -23.05
N GLN A 246 9.89 0.04 -22.11
CA GLN A 246 8.93 1.14 -22.30
C GLN A 246 9.58 2.53 -22.35
N TRP A 247 10.80 2.68 -21.80
CA TRP A 247 11.58 3.94 -21.86
C TRP A 247 12.67 3.93 -22.94
N GLY A 248 12.74 2.87 -23.75
CA GLY A 248 13.64 2.72 -24.88
C GLY A 248 14.78 1.73 -24.62
N ASN A 249 15.58 1.52 -25.68
CA ASN A 249 16.60 0.48 -25.69
C ASN A 249 17.78 0.77 -24.75
N ILE A 250 18.07 2.03 -24.44
CA ILE A 250 19.24 2.40 -23.61
C ILE A 250 19.06 1.89 -22.18
N GLU A 251 17.91 2.14 -21.55
CA GLU A 251 17.62 1.66 -20.21
C GLU A 251 17.53 0.14 -20.14
N TYR A 252 16.80 -0.45 -21.10
CA TYR A 252 16.72 -1.90 -21.23
C TYR A 252 18.11 -2.53 -21.31
N GLN A 253 19.01 -1.98 -22.16
CA GLN A 253 20.36 -2.53 -22.35
C GLN A 253 21.19 -2.40 -21.05
N LYS A 254 21.13 -1.26 -20.36
CA LYS A 254 21.82 -1.09 -19.06
C LYS A 254 21.44 -2.21 -18.07
N VAL A 255 20.14 -2.47 -17.93
CA VAL A 255 19.65 -3.49 -16.99
C VAL A 255 20.02 -4.88 -17.48
N SER A 256 19.93 -5.16 -18.78
CA SER A 256 20.34 -6.45 -19.37
C SER A 256 21.83 -6.71 -19.17
N ASP A 257 22.70 -5.69 -19.26
CA ASP A 257 24.13 -5.80 -18.98
C ASP A 257 24.42 -6.13 -17.51
N ILE A 258 23.67 -5.51 -16.57
CA ILE A 258 23.74 -5.85 -15.14
C ILE A 258 23.35 -7.30 -14.91
N ILE A 259 22.24 -7.75 -15.51
CA ILE A 259 21.79 -9.15 -15.41
C ILE A 259 22.85 -10.10 -15.97
N THR A 260 23.43 -9.78 -17.12
CA THR A 260 24.50 -10.59 -17.74
C THR A 260 25.71 -10.69 -16.81
N SER A 261 26.10 -9.62 -16.16
CA SER A 261 27.23 -9.63 -15.21
C SER A 261 26.97 -10.49 -13.97
N MET A 262 25.71 -10.56 -13.52
CA MET A 262 25.34 -11.29 -12.30
C MET A 262 25.01 -12.76 -12.53
N PHE A 263 24.37 -13.10 -13.65
CA PHE A 263 23.85 -14.46 -13.92
C PHE A 263 24.62 -15.18 -15.05
N GLY A 264 25.55 -14.51 -15.71
CA GLY A 264 26.27 -15.08 -16.85
C GLY A 264 25.44 -15.06 -18.15
N ASN A 265 25.97 -15.64 -19.20
CA ASN A 265 25.30 -15.78 -20.50
C ASN A 265 24.34 -16.96 -20.54
#